data_914071379ecf65a5b8ed74b9eabb6f48
#
_entry.id   914071379ecf65a5b8ed74b9eabb6f48
#
_cell.length_a   1.000
_cell.length_b   1.000
_cell.length_c   1.000
_cell.angle_alpha   90.00
_cell.angle_beta   90.00
_cell.angle_gamma   90.00
#
_symmetry.space_group_name_H-M   'P 1'
#
loop_
_entity.id
_entity.type
_entity.pdbx_description
1 polymer ?
#
loop_
_entity_poly.entity_id
_entity_poly.type
_entity_poly.pdbx_seq_one_letter_code
_entity_poly.pdbx_strand_id
1 'polypeptide(L)'
;MRAPSALALIAILILAVGGFAYWSYERAGRLPPGFASANGRIEVERVDIASKLVGRVDEIRVKEGDFVEKDTIIAQLDTSELQAQLDAAKASVQRTVASIDRAKAEIAIRKAEHHLSEVELERAIELERRAAGTAALVDRRKAEHAVAEAQILLARAALEDARAAKSVAEAQVAQIEATLADSTLHTPVSGRVEYKLVGPGEVVAAGGRLVTILDLTDVFMTIFLPTGQAGRLALGSEARIVLDADPSYVIPVTVSFVAAEAQFTPKTVETAEEREKLMYRVKLAIDPKLLETYRKYVKAGLTGNAYVRLDPDAIWPAHLEPRLPDVPS
;
A
#
# COMPACT_ATOMS: atom_id res chain seq x y z
N MET A 1 -23.39 57.26 -64.83
CA MET A 1 -22.93 56.33 -63.78
C MET A 1 -24.13 56.04 -62.87
N ARG A 2 -24.68 54.80 -62.94
CA ARG A 2 -25.82 54.41 -62.11
C ARG A 2 -25.28 54.07 -60.68
N ALA A 3 -25.76 54.74 -59.67
CA ALA A 3 -25.44 54.44 -58.26
C ALA A 3 -25.86 52.99 -57.95
N PRO A 4 -25.05 52.21 -57.23
CA PRO A 4 -25.45 50.88 -56.83
C PRO A 4 -26.72 50.99 -55.99
N SER A 5 -27.73 50.17 -56.32
CA SER A 5 -29.01 50.20 -55.62
C SER A 5 -28.79 49.92 -54.15
N ALA A 6 -29.53 50.59 -53.28
CA ALA A 6 -29.45 50.39 -51.81
C ALA A 6 -29.57 48.92 -51.38
N LEU A 7 -30.29 48.13 -52.16
CA LEU A 7 -30.40 46.68 -51.99
C LEU A 7 -29.06 45.91 -52.15
N ALA A 8 -28.20 46.35 -53.11
CA ALA A 8 -26.87 45.71 -53.28
C ALA A 8 -25.93 46.01 -52.12
N LEU A 9 -26.00 47.24 -51.56
CA LEU A 9 -25.21 47.59 -50.35
C LEU A 9 -25.67 46.83 -49.12
N ILE A 10 -26.99 46.64 -48.93
CA ILE A 10 -27.54 45.85 -47.82
C ILE A 10 -27.12 44.38 -47.94
N ALA A 11 -27.17 43.79 -49.15
CA ALA A 11 -26.74 42.41 -49.39
C ALA A 11 -25.25 42.19 -49.07
N ILE A 12 -24.39 43.13 -49.45
CA ILE A 12 -22.95 43.11 -49.15
C ILE A 12 -22.71 43.21 -47.62
N LEU A 13 -23.46 44.08 -46.91
CA LEU A 13 -23.36 44.25 -45.45
C LEU A 13 -23.76 42.95 -44.72
N ILE A 14 -24.88 42.28 -45.15
CA ILE A 14 -25.30 41.02 -44.56
C ILE A 14 -24.26 39.92 -44.80
N LEU A 15 -23.69 39.81 -45.98
CA LEU A 15 -22.61 38.89 -46.26
C LEU A 15 -21.33 39.17 -45.44
N ALA A 16 -20.97 40.43 -45.27
CA ALA A 16 -19.82 40.80 -44.46
C ALA A 16 -20.04 40.49 -42.98
N VAL A 17 -21.23 40.79 -42.43
CA VAL A 17 -21.58 40.48 -41.01
C VAL A 17 -21.68 38.99 -40.81
N GLY A 18 -22.33 38.25 -41.75
CA GLY A 18 -22.41 36.78 -41.70
C GLY A 18 -21.03 36.14 -41.83
N GLY A 19 -20.18 36.60 -42.72
CA GLY A 19 -18.82 36.12 -42.88
C GLY A 19 -17.94 36.40 -41.64
N PHE A 20 -18.10 37.63 -41.07
CA PHE A 20 -17.40 37.97 -39.84
C PHE A 20 -17.87 37.15 -38.63
N ALA A 21 -19.19 36.94 -38.51
CA ALA A 21 -19.78 36.08 -37.48
C ALA A 21 -19.33 34.62 -37.63
N TYR A 22 -19.32 34.10 -38.86
CA TYR A 22 -18.81 32.75 -39.13
C TYR A 22 -17.33 32.64 -38.85
N TRP A 23 -16.53 33.59 -39.24
CA TRP A 23 -15.09 33.63 -38.97
C TRP A 23 -14.76 33.79 -37.47
N SER A 24 -15.53 34.61 -36.75
CA SER A 24 -15.38 34.76 -35.31
C SER A 24 -15.80 33.51 -34.57
N TYR A 25 -16.84 32.83 -35.01
CA TYR A 25 -17.30 31.54 -34.47
C TYR A 25 -16.25 30.43 -34.68
N GLU A 26 -15.67 30.33 -35.87
CA GLU A 26 -14.61 29.36 -36.20
C GLU A 26 -13.30 29.63 -35.40
N ARG A 27 -12.98 30.92 -35.16
CA ARG A 27 -11.84 31.28 -34.28
C ARG A 27 -12.07 31.08 -32.82
N ALA A 28 -13.29 31.23 -32.32
CA ALA A 28 -13.63 31.04 -30.92
C ALA A 28 -13.43 29.58 -30.44
N GLY A 29 -13.47 28.62 -31.39
CA GLY A 29 -13.22 27.20 -31.10
C GLY A 29 -11.75 26.75 -31.20
N ARG A 30 -10.84 27.59 -31.72
CA ARG A 30 -9.42 27.24 -31.86
C ARG A 30 -8.63 27.64 -30.64
N LEU A 31 -7.92 26.67 -30.04
CA LEU A 31 -7.00 26.94 -28.94
C LEU A 31 -5.90 27.94 -29.41
N PRO A 32 -5.53 28.92 -28.57
CA PRO A 32 -4.38 29.78 -28.85
C PRO A 32 -3.10 28.96 -29.01
N PRO A 33 -2.10 29.49 -29.77
CA PRO A 33 -0.78 28.89 -29.80
C PRO A 33 -0.21 28.78 -28.37
N GLY A 34 0.50 27.71 -28.06
CA GLY A 34 1.03 27.44 -26.72
C GLY A 34 0.20 26.47 -25.87
N PHE A 35 -0.92 25.98 -26.39
CA PHE A 35 -1.72 24.91 -25.76
C PHE A 35 -1.82 23.68 -26.66
N ALA A 36 -2.00 22.53 -26.02
CA ALA A 36 -2.40 21.28 -26.65
C ALA A 36 -3.73 20.82 -26.08
N SER A 37 -4.54 20.12 -26.87
CA SER A 37 -5.73 19.42 -26.38
C SER A 37 -5.75 17.98 -26.84
N ALA A 38 -6.27 17.13 -25.99
CA ALA A 38 -6.51 15.72 -26.30
C ALA A 38 -7.69 15.20 -25.48
N ASN A 39 -8.40 14.23 -26.06
CA ASN A 39 -9.42 13.49 -25.34
C ASN A 39 -8.74 12.55 -24.33
N GLY A 40 -9.38 12.35 -23.20
CA GLY A 40 -8.90 11.42 -22.18
C GLY A 40 -10.02 10.79 -21.37
N ARG A 41 -9.61 9.93 -20.46
CA ARG A 41 -10.49 9.27 -19.52
C ARG A 41 -9.95 9.44 -18.12
N ILE A 42 -10.83 9.68 -17.16
CA ILE A 42 -10.50 9.65 -15.75
C ILE A 42 -10.22 8.20 -15.34
N GLU A 43 -9.06 7.97 -14.81
CA GLU A 43 -8.60 6.71 -14.26
C GLU A 43 -8.37 6.85 -12.76
N VAL A 44 -8.62 5.79 -12.04
CA VAL A 44 -8.45 5.67 -10.60
C VAL A 44 -7.67 4.39 -10.35
N GLU A 45 -6.71 4.42 -9.47
CA GLU A 45 -5.95 3.23 -9.14
C GLU A 45 -6.84 2.21 -8.42
N ARG A 46 -6.70 0.94 -8.81
CA ARG A 46 -7.45 -0.17 -8.21
C ARG A 46 -6.54 -0.96 -7.30
N VAL A 47 -7.01 -1.17 -6.08
CA VAL A 47 -6.34 -1.98 -5.07
C VAL A 47 -7.20 -3.20 -4.78
N ASP A 48 -6.69 -4.37 -5.13
CA ASP A 48 -7.36 -5.64 -4.82
C ASP A 48 -6.95 -6.13 -3.44
N ILE A 49 -7.93 -6.29 -2.55
CA ILE A 49 -7.75 -6.90 -1.25
C ILE A 49 -7.85 -8.41 -1.42
N ALA A 50 -6.70 -9.08 -1.27
CA ALA A 50 -6.58 -10.52 -1.47
C ALA A 50 -6.17 -11.22 -0.17
N SER A 51 -6.64 -12.46 0.02
CA SER A 51 -6.23 -13.29 1.16
C SER A 51 -4.82 -13.82 0.96
N LYS A 52 -3.99 -13.72 1.99
CA LYS A 52 -2.68 -14.39 2.04
C LYS A 52 -2.82 -15.88 2.37
N LEU A 53 -3.90 -16.23 3.04
CA LEU A 53 -4.18 -17.59 3.54
C LEU A 53 -5.32 -18.21 2.75
N VAL A 54 -5.31 -19.55 2.69
CA VAL A 54 -6.51 -20.31 2.33
C VAL A 54 -7.43 -20.39 3.54
N GLY A 55 -8.72 -20.13 3.35
CA GLY A 55 -9.68 -20.19 4.45
C GLY A 55 -11.11 -19.91 4.02
N ARG A 56 -12.04 -20.16 4.92
CA ARG A 56 -13.44 -19.78 4.75
C ARG A 56 -13.59 -18.32 5.20
N VAL A 57 -14.31 -17.52 4.43
CA VAL A 57 -14.68 -16.15 4.80
C VAL A 57 -15.76 -16.24 5.89
N ASP A 58 -15.47 -15.74 7.06
CA ASP A 58 -16.43 -15.63 8.16
C ASP A 58 -17.37 -14.45 7.94
N GLU A 59 -16.81 -13.25 7.77
CA GLU A 59 -17.59 -12.05 7.50
C GLU A 59 -16.89 -11.11 6.50
N ILE A 60 -17.71 -10.30 5.81
CA ILE A 60 -17.27 -9.15 5.03
C ILE A 60 -18.04 -7.94 5.55
N ARG A 61 -17.31 -6.93 6.04
CA ARG A 61 -17.87 -5.77 6.75
C ARG A 61 -18.24 -4.61 5.85
N VAL A 62 -18.01 -4.75 4.54
CA VAL A 62 -18.25 -3.69 3.56
C VAL A 62 -19.19 -4.13 2.46
N LYS A 63 -19.82 -3.15 1.81
CA LYS A 63 -20.70 -3.30 0.66
C LYS A 63 -20.14 -2.52 -0.52
N GLU A 64 -20.55 -2.90 -1.74
CA GLU A 64 -20.25 -2.13 -2.93
C GLU A 64 -20.81 -0.70 -2.81
N GLY A 65 -19.96 0.28 -3.13
CA GLY A 65 -20.26 1.70 -2.99
C GLY A 65 -19.86 2.33 -1.66
N ASP A 66 -19.56 1.54 -0.62
CA ASP A 66 -19.11 2.06 0.66
C ASP A 66 -17.75 2.77 0.50
N PHE A 67 -17.58 3.86 1.28
CA PHE A 67 -16.29 4.51 1.44
C PHE A 67 -15.58 3.92 2.66
N VAL A 68 -14.33 3.53 2.48
CA VAL A 68 -13.47 2.97 3.53
C VAL A 68 -12.23 3.81 3.70
N GLU A 69 -11.79 3.95 4.94
CA GLU A 69 -10.52 4.61 5.28
C GLU A 69 -9.40 3.57 5.36
N LYS A 70 -8.18 4.02 5.18
CA LYS A 70 -6.99 3.18 5.35
C LYS A 70 -7.06 2.43 6.69
N ASP A 71 -6.57 1.18 6.70
CA ASP A 71 -6.55 0.26 7.83
C ASP A 71 -7.94 -0.20 8.34
N THR A 72 -9.03 0.16 7.63
CA THR A 72 -10.37 -0.40 7.92
C THR A 72 -10.39 -1.90 7.65
N ILE A 73 -11.01 -2.66 8.56
CA ILE A 73 -11.23 -4.11 8.38
C ILE A 73 -12.26 -4.33 7.27
N ILE A 74 -11.86 -5.05 6.23
CA ILE A 74 -12.70 -5.37 5.07
C ILE A 74 -13.39 -6.73 5.25
N ALA A 75 -12.61 -7.72 5.67
CA ALA A 75 -13.10 -9.09 5.82
C ALA A 75 -12.32 -9.82 6.90
N GLN A 76 -12.91 -10.88 7.43
CA GLN A 76 -12.29 -11.79 8.37
C GLN A 76 -12.48 -13.23 7.89
N LEU A 77 -11.42 -14.03 7.96
CA LEU A 77 -11.48 -15.47 7.74
C LEU A 77 -11.87 -16.18 9.05
N ASP A 78 -12.41 -17.39 8.93
CA ASP A 78 -12.64 -18.27 10.08
C ASP A 78 -11.31 -18.63 10.75
N THR A 79 -11.17 -18.26 12.00
CA THR A 79 -9.95 -18.44 12.80
C THR A 79 -10.08 -19.51 13.86
N SER A 80 -11.17 -20.26 13.90
CA SER A 80 -11.46 -21.24 14.96
C SER A 80 -10.37 -22.30 15.14
N GLU A 81 -9.85 -22.83 14.04
CA GLU A 81 -8.73 -23.79 14.06
C GLU A 81 -7.43 -23.15 14.51
N LEU A 82 -7.10 -21.95 13.99
CA LEU A 82 -5.89 -21.21 14.35
C LEU A 82 -5.90 -20.81 15.84
N GLN A 83 -7.08 -20.46 16.37
CA GLN A 83 -7.23 -20.16 17.79
C GLN A 83 -6.97 -21.39 18.67
N ALA A 84 -7.50 -22.55 18.29
CA ALA A 84 -7.23 -23.80 19.00
C ALA A 84 -5.72 -24.17 18.95
N GLN A 85 -5.08 -23.96 17.81
CA GLN A 85 -3.63 -24.15 17.66
C GLN A 85 -2.83 -23.17 18.56
N LEU A 86 -3.25 -21.93 18.65
CA LEU A 86 -2.63 -20.91 19.52
C LEU A 86 -2.71 -21.33 20.98
N ASP A 87 -3.87 -21.81 21.42
CA ASP A 87 -4.09 -22.25 22.81
C ASP A 87 -3.21 -23.47 23.14
N ALA A 88 -3.08 -24.42 22.21
CA ALA A 88 -2.17 -25.56 22.35
C ALA A 88 -0.69 -25.12 22.41
N ALA A 89 -0.27 -24.15 21.58
CA ALA A 89 1.08 -23.61 21.62
C ALA A 89 1.37 -22.87 22.93
N LYS A 90 0.43 -22.06 23.43
CA LYS A 90 0.52 -21.39 24.75
C LYS A 90 0.62 -22.41 25.90
N ALA A 91 -0.13 -23.50 25.86
CA ALA A 91 0.01 -24.58 26.84
C ALA A 91 1.39 -25.24 26.77
N SER A 92 1.98 -25.37 25.57
CA SER A 92 3.37 -25.84 25.42
C SER A 92 4.39 -24.90 26.07
N VAL A 93 4.24 -23.56 25.92
CA VAL A 93 5.07 -22.58 26.65
C VAL A 93 4.98 -22.79 28.16
N GLN A 94 3.77 -22.96 28.71
CA GLN A 94 3.59 -23.20 30.14
C GLN A 94 4.31 -24.48 30.63
N ARG A 95 4.29 -25.54 29.82
CA ARG A 95 5.03 -26.77 30.11
C ARG A 95 6.55 -26.53 30.15
N THR A 96 7.10 -25.70 29.26
CA THR A 96 8.54 -25.36 29.28
C THR A 96 8.90 -24.48 30.48
N VAL A 97 8.02 -23.57 30.91
CA VAL A 97 8.20 -22.79 32.15
C VAL A 97 8.32 -23.72 33.37
N ALA A 98 7.42 -24.70 33.49
CA ALA A 98 7.52 -25.70 34.55
C ALA A 98 8.80 -26.54 34.48
N SER A 99 9.35 -26.78 33.29
CA SER A 99 10.66 -27.44 33.13
C SER A 99 11.83 -26.58 33.62
N ILE A 100 11.79 -25.25 33.34
CA ILE A 100 12.77 -24.30 33.87
C ILE A 100 12.74 -24.28 35.39
N ASP A 101 11.58 -24.26 36.03
CA ASP A 101 11.47 -24.24 37.47
C ASP A 101 11.97 -25.54 38.10
N ARG A 102 11.76 -26.67 37.45
CA ARG A 102 12.33 -27.97 37.81
C ARG A 102 13.87 -27.93 37.75
N ALA A 103 14.45 -27.40 36.65
CA ALA A 103 15.89 -27.27 36.49
C ALA A 103 16.50 -26.33 37.54
N LYS A 104 15.82 -25.24 37.93
CA LYS A 104 16.26 -24.34 39.02
C LYS A 104 16.26 -25.06 40.37
N ALA A 105 15.23 -25.87 40.66
CA ALA A 105 15.18 -26.67 41.86
C ALA A 105 16.34 -27.67 41.95
N GLU A 106 16.65 -28.33 40.79
CA GLU A 106 17.81 -29.23 40.72
C GLU A 106 19.14 -28.50 41.02
N ILE A 107 19.34 -27.31 40.46
CA ILE A 107 20.52 -26.50 40.80
C ILE A 107 20.58 -26.20 42.31
N ALA A 108 19.47 -25.93 42.96
CA ALA A 108 19.43 -25.70 44.40
C ALA A 108 19.87 -26.93 45.20
N ILE A 109 19.40 -28.11 44.78
CA ILE A 109 19.82 -29.39 45.38
C ILE A 109 21.33 -29.60 45.22
N ARG A 110 21.87 -29.45 43.99
CA ARG A 110 23.30 -29.64 43.72
C ARG A 110 24.18 -28.64 44.46
N LYS A 111 23.72 -27.41 44.66
CA LYS A 111 24.40 -26.42 45.48
C LYS A 111 24.46 -26.81 46.94
N ALA A 112 23.38 -27.40 47.50
CA ALA A 112 23.40 -27.88 48.90
C ALA A 112 24.35 -29.07 49.05
N GLU A 113 24.39 -30.00 48.10
CA GLU A 113 25.36 -31.12 48.11
C GLU A 113 26.80 -30.65 48.00
N HIS A 114 27.07 -29.68 47.13
CA HIS A 114 28.41 -29.05 47.02
C HIS A 114 28.82 -28.39 48.32
N HIS A 115 27.96 -27.60 48.96
CA HIS A 115 28.26 -26.98 50.22
C HIS A 115 28.57 -28.02 51.34
N LEU A 116 27.82 -29.13 51.38
CA LEU A 116 28.14 -30.21 52.29
C LEU A 116 29.54 -30.79 52.03
N SER A 117 29.88 -31.06 50.76
CA SER A 117 31.19 -31.61 50.37
C SER A 117 32.34 -30.62 50.68
N GLU A 118 32.10 -29.33 50.56
CA GLU A 118 33.04 -28.24 50.92
C GLU A 118 33.35 -28.28 52.41
N VAL A 119 32.31 -28.31 53.27
CA VAL A 119 32.48 -28.39 54.76
C VAL A 119 33.20 -29.67 55.17
N GLU A 120 32.89 -30.81 54.51
CA GLU A 120 33.59 -32.07 54.82
C GLU A 120 35.05 -32.07 54.37
N LEU A 121 35.39 -31.43 53.27
CA LEU A 121 36.76 -31.25 52.82
C LEU A 121 37.55 -30.35 53.79
N GLU A 122 36.96 -29.22 54.20
CA GLU A 122 37.61 -28.32 55.23
C GLU A 122 37.90 -29.05 56.50
N ARG A 123 36.97 -29.88 57.01
CA ARG A 123 37.16 -30.69 58.21
C ARG A 123 38.28 -31.71 57.99
N ALA A 124 38.38 -32.36 56.89
CA ALA A 124 39.40 -33.34 56.57
C ALA A 124 40.81 -32.67 56.54
N ILE A 125 40.93 -31.50 55.92
CA ILE A 125 42.16 -30.70 55.90
C ILE A 125 42.56 -30.28 57.30
N GLU A 126 41.62 -29.83 58.14
CA GLU A 126 41.91 -29.43 59.53
C GLU A 126 42.32 -30.61 60.41
N LEU A 127 41.71 -31.79 60.23
CA LEU A 127 42.13 -33.00 60.97
C LEU A 127 43.53 -33.45 60.53
N GLU A 128 43.89 -33.40 59.28
CA GLU A 128 45.23 -33.72 58.78
C GLU A 128 46.27 -32.77 59.38
N ARG A 129 45.97 -31.45 59.37
CA ARG A 129 46.85 -30.44 59.99
C ARG A 129 47.12 -30.70 61.46
N ARG A 130 46.17 -31.27 62.17
CA ARG A 130 46.30 -31.65 63.59
C ARG A 130 46.90 -33.04 63.80
N ALA A 131 47.38 -33.69 62.76
CA ALA A 131 47.88 -35.08 62.80
C ALA A 131 46.83 -36.13 63.25
N ALA A 132 45.54 -35.78 63.19
CA ALA A 132 44.42 -36.65 63.59
C ALA A 132 43.66 -37.25 62.34
N GLY A 133 44.13 -36.94 61.15
CA GLY A 133 43.59 -37.43 59.83
C GLY A 133 44.71 -38.00 58.98
N THR A 134 44.31 -38.55 57.81
CA THR A 134 45.23 -39.11 56.79
C THR A 134 45.14 -38.32 55.51
N ALA A 135 46.27 -38.18 54.75
CA ALA A 135 46.30 -37.56 53.42
C ALA A 135 45.33 -38.24 52.45
N ALA A 136 45.17 -39.57 52.53
CA ALA A 136 44.23 -40.31 51.74
C ALA A 136 42.75 -39.87 51.95
N LEU A 137 42.40 -39.46 53.18
CA LEU A 137 41.07 -38.92 53.47
C LEU A 137 40.87 -37.54 52.79
N VAL A 138 41.88 -36.67 52.84
CA VAL A 138 41.83 -35.36 52.20
C VAL A 138 41.73 -35.50 50.70
N ASP A 139 42.51 -36.37 50.08
CA ASP A 139 42.45 -36.61 48.64
C ASP A 139 41.09 -37.14 48.19
N ARG A 140 40.51 -38.04 49.00
CA ARG A 140 39.13 -38.54 48.74
C ARG A 140 38.10 -37.39 48.79
N ARG A 141 38.13 -36.54 49.82
CA ARG A 141 37.21 -35.42 49.99
C ARG A 141 37.40 -34.35 48.90
N LYS A 142 38.63 -34.13 48.42
CA LYS A 142 38.90 -33.29 47.23
C LYS A 142 38.23 -33.83 46.00
N ALA A 143 38.30 -35.14 45.74
CA ALA A 143 37.67 -35.76 44.60
C ALA A 143 36.12 -35.67 44.69
N GLU A 144 35.54 -35.91 45.87
CA GLU A 144 34.11 -35.77 46.11
C GLU A 144 33.62 -34.33 45.91
N HIS A 145 34.37 -33.32 46.35
CA HIS A 145 34.08 -31.92 46.14
C HIS A 145 34.14 -31.55 44.65
N ALA A 146 35.16 -32.00 43.91
CA ALA A 146 35.27 -31.76 42.46
C ALA A 146 34.09 -32.40 41.67
N VAL A 147 33.62 -33.58 42.09
CA VAL A 147 32.43 -34.20 41.51
C VAL A 147 31.17 -33.38 41.77
N ALA A 148 30.99 -32.86 43.01
CA ALA A 148 29.84 -32.03 43.34
C ALA A 148 29.84 -30.71 42.56
N GLU A 149 31.02 -30.10 42.37
CA GLU A 149 31.18 -28.92 41.51
C GLU A 149 30.77 -29.19 40.06
N ALA A 150 31.24 -30.31 39.46
CA ALA A 150 30.90 -30.71 38.13
C ALA A 150 29.35 -30.97 37.96
N GLN A 151 28.70 -31.50 39.03
CA GLN A 151 27.25 -31.69 39.01
C GLN A 151 26.49 -30.37 38.99
N ILE A 152 26.97 -29.29 39.59
CA ILE A 152 26.37 -27.95 39.46
C ILE A 152 26.45 -27.47 38.01
N LEU A 153 27.59 -27.66 37.33
CA LEU A 153 27.76 -27.28 35.95
C LEU A 153 26.79 -28.04 35.04
N LEU A 154 26.64 -29.34 35.28
CA LEU A 154 25.64 -30.16 34.53
C LEU A 154 24.21 -29.65 34.74
N ALA A 155 23.81 -29.37 35.98
CA ALA A 155 22.49 -28.84 36.29
C ALA A 155 22.26 -27.45 35.68
N ARG A 156 23.29 -26.60 35.60
CA ARG A 156 23.20 -25.31 34.91
C ARG A 156 23.01 -25.49 33.39
N ALA A 157 23.71 -26.44 32.76
CA ALA A 157 23.53 -26.76 31.36
C ALA A 157 22.08 -27.21 31.08
N ALA A 158 21.50 -28.06 31.94
CA ALA A 158 20.11 -28.47 31.84
C ALA A 158 19.10 -27.29 31.97
N LEU A 159 19.45 -26.26 32.77
CA LEU A 159 18.65 -25.04 32.81
C LEU A 159 18.73 -24.26 31.52
N GLU A 160 19.90 -24.13 30.91
CA GLU A 160 20.02 -23.47 29.60
C GLU A 160 19.27 -24.22 28.50
N ASP A 161 19.31 -25.55 28.50
CA ASP A 161 18.50 -26.37 27.57
C ASP A 161 16.99 -26.13 27.75
N ALA A 162 16.53 -26.04 29.00
CA ALA A 162 15.11 -25.75 29.29
C ALA A 162 14.73 -24.31 28.83
N ARG A 163 15.64 -23.34 28.94
CA ARG A 163 15.43 -21.97 28.45
C ARG A 163 15.37 -21.93 26.92
N ALA A 164 16.27 -22.65 26.24
CA ALA A 164 16.25 -22.77 24.80
C ALA A 164 14.94 -23.41 24.32
N ALA A 165 14.46 -24.45 24.96
CA ALA A 165 13.17 -25.06 24.66
C ALA A 165 11.99 -24.08 24.84
N LYS A 166 12.03 -23.20 25.87
CA LYS A 166 11.02 -22.15 26.03
C LYS A 166 11.05 -21.18 24.87
N SER A 167 12.22 -20.73 24.44
CA SER A 167 12.36 -19.79 23.30
C SER A 167 11.77 -20.37 22.01
N VAL A 168 11.98 -21.67 21.75
CA VAL A 168 11.38 -22.37 20.61
C VAL A 168 9.85 -22.40 20.70
N ALA A 169 9.29 -22.69 21.89
CA ALA A 169 7.85 -22.70 22.08
C ALA A 169 7.22 -21.31 21.94
N GLU A 170 7.91 -20.26 22.40
CA GLU A 170 7.47 -18.87 22.22
C GLU A 170 7.50 -18.44 20.73
N ALA A 171 8.52 -18.86 19.99
CA ALA A 171 8.57 -18.62 18.54
C ALA A 171 7.40 -19.29 17.80
N GLN A 172 6.96 -20.48 18.24
CA GLN A 172 5.78 -21.14 17.68
C GLN A 172 4.49 -20.35 17.97
N VAL A 173 4.34 -19.79 19.17
CA VAL A 173 3.21 -18.90 19.50
C VAL A 173 3.23 -17.68 18.59
N ALA A 174 4.36 -16.99 18.45
CA ALA A 174 4.49 -15.82 17.59
C ALA A 174 4.17 -16.12 16.12
N GLN A 175 4.55 -17.29 15.61
CA GLN A 175 4.21 -17.71 14.25
C GLN A 175 2.69 -17.85 14.06
N ILE A 176 1.98 -18.46 15.01
CA ILE A 176 0.53 -18.61 14.91
C ILE A 176 -0.18 -17.27 15.06
N GLU A 177 0.28 -16.40 15.95
CA GLU A 177 -0.26 -15.05 16.13
C GLU A 177 -0.09 -14.20 14.85
N ALA A 178 1.04 -14.31 14.15
CA ALA A 178 1.23 -13.67 12.85
C ALA A 178 0.24 -14.21 11.80
N THR A 179 0.00 -15.52 11.79
CA THR A 179 -1.00 -16.13 10.87
C THR A 179 -2.42 -15.68 11.22
N LEU A 180 -2.76 -15.55 12.49
CA LEU A 180 -4.04 -14.99 12.95
C LEU A 180 -4.19 -13.52 12.52
N ALA A 181 -3.16 -12.72 12.61
CA ALA A 181 -3.19 -11.35 12.13
C ALA A 181 -3.46 -11.29 10.62
N ASP A 182 -2.83 -12.17 9.83
CA ASP A 182 -3.07 -12.29 8.39
C ASP A 182 -4.50 -12.78 8.02
N SER A 183 -5.27 -13.31 9.00
CA SER A 183 -6.66 -13.74 8.80
C SER A 183 -7.65 -12.59 8.81
N THR A 184 -7.25 -11.41 9.28
CA THR A 184 -8.05 -10.18 9.24
C THR A 184 -7.53 -9.29 8.12
N LEU A 185 -8.36 -9.06 7.11
CA LEU A 185 -7.96 -8.29 5.93
C LEU A 185 -8.32 -6.82 6.10
N HIS A 186 -7.33 -5.97 5.96
CA HIS A 186 -7.44 -4.51 6.04
C HIS A 186 -7.20 -3.87 4.68
N THR A 187 -7.78 -2.69 4.44
CA THR A 187 -7.42 -1.90 3.26
C THR A 187 -6.16 -1.09 3.50
N PRO A 188 -5.17 -1.12 2.57
CA PRO A 188 -3.97 -0.29 2.66
C PRO A 188 -4.20 1.16 2.24
N VAL A 189 -5.34 1.46 1.61
CA VAL A 189 -5.68 2.78 1.05
C VAL A 189 -7.07 3.22 1.49
N SER A 190 -7.31 4.52 1.46
CA SER A 190 -8.66 5.08 1.60
C SER A 190 -9.32 5.14 0.23
N GLY A 191 -10.56 4.66 0.12
CA GLY A 191 -11.21 4.61 -1.19
C GLY A 191 -12.65 4.14 -1.15
N ARG A 192 -13.19 3.85 -2.33
CA ARG A 192 -14.54 3.32 -2.49
C ARG A 192 -14.50 1.87 -2.92
N VAL A 193 -15.28 1.03 -2.26
CA VAL A 193 -15.48 -0.36 -2.66
C VAL A 193 -16.14 -0.42 -4.03
N GLU A 194 -15.44 -0.97 -5.03
CA GLU A 194 -15.94 -1.14 -6.39
C GLU A 194 -16.67 -2.47 -6.53
N TYR A 195 -16.02 -3.57 -6.14
CA TYR A 195 -16.57 -4.92 -6.24
C TYR A 195 -16.36 -5.71 -4.96
N LYS A 196 -17.38 -6.45 -4.58
CA LYS A 196 -17.31 -7.52 -3.60
C LYS A 196 -17.35 -8.86 -4.34
N LEU A 197 -16.19 -9.52 -4.46
CA LEU A 197 -16.00 -10.70 -5.31
C LEU A 197 -16.39 -12.02 -4.64
N VAL A 198 -16.48 -12.03 -3.29
CA VAL A 198 -16.81 -13.22 -2.50
C VAL A 198 -17.84 -12.89 -1.43
N GLY A 199 -18.53 -13.91 -0.92
CA GLY A 199 -19.52 -13.81 0.14
C GLY A 199 -19.08 -14.51 1.44
N PRO A 200 -19.76 -14.21 2.58
CA PRO A 200 -19.59 -14.97 3.80
C PRO A 200 -19.90 -16.46 3.58
N GLY A 201 -19.09 -17.34 4.16
CA GLY A 201 -19.18 -18.80 4.01
C GLY A 201 -18.44 -19.36 2.81
N GLU A 202 -17.98 -18.56 1.86
CA GLU A 202 -17.17 -19.02 0.73
C GLU A 202 -15.74 -19.34 1.16
N VAL A 203 -15.11 -20.26 0.44
CA VAL A 203 -13.70 -20.62 0.66
C VAL A 203 -12.84 -19.94 -0.38
N VAL A 204 -11.82 -19.20 0.08
CA VAL A 204 -10.86 -18.52 -0.76
C VAL A 204 -9.51 -19.21 -0.73
N ALA A 205 -8.83 -19.24 -1.86
CA ALA A 205 -7.45 -19.69 -1.96
C ALA A 205 -6.46 -18.58 -1.53
N ALA A 206 -5.23 -18.95 -1.24
CA ALA A 206 -4.16 -17.96 -1.08
C ALA A 206 -3.97 -17.16 -2.38
N GLY A 207 -3.90 -15.84 -2.30
CA GLY A 207 -3.92 -14.90 -3.43
C GLY A 207 -5.33 -14.64 -4.00
N GLY A 208 -6.38 -15.26 -3.47
CA GLY A 208 -7.76 -15.00 -3.88
C GLY A 208 -8.20 -13.58 -3.50
N ARG A 209 -8.76 -12.85 -4.48
CA ARG A 209 -9.27 -11.49 -4.29
C ARG A 209 -10.65 -11.54 -3.64
N LEU A 210 -10.86 -10.72 -2.61
CA LEU A 210 -12.14 -10.61 -1.91
C LEU A 210 -12.90 -9.35 -2.29
N VAL A 211 -12.19 -8.23 -2.32
CA VAL A 211 -12.77 -6.90 -2.57
C VAL A 211 -11.81 -6.09 -3.42
N THR A 212 -12.35 -5.31 -4.37
CA THR A 212 -11.61 -4.31 -5.14
C THR A 212 -12.00 -2.92 -4.64
N ILE A 213 -11.02 -2.10 -4.33
CA ILE A 213 -11.18 -0.73 -3.85
C ILE A 213 -10.60 0.24 -4.88
N LEU A 214 -11.32 1.31 -5.18
CA LEU A 214 -10.84 2.45 -5.96
C LEU A 214 -10.14 3.43 -5.00
N ASP A 215 -8.85 3.66 -5.22
CA ASP A 215 -8.09 4.66 -4.46
C ASP A 215 -8.45 6.07 -4.94
N LEU A 216 -9.35 6.73 -4.23
CA LEU A 216 -9.79 8.08 -4.56
C LEU A 216 -8.77 9.17 -4.19
N THR A 217 -7.61 8.81 -3.70
CA THR A 217 -6.52 9.77 -3.40
C THR A 217 -5.58 9.96 -4.59
N ASP A 218 -5.56 9.00 -5.54
CA ASP A 218 -4.77 9.06 -6.76
C ASP A 218 -5.67 8.93 -8.01
N VAL A 219 -6.22 10.07 -8.43
CA VAL A 219 -7.10 10.18 -9.58
C VAL A 219 -6.41 11.01 -10.65
N PHE A 220 -6.34 10.48 -11.85
CA PHE A 220 -5.69 11.13 -12.97
C PHE A 220 -6.46 10.93 -14.28
N MET A 221 -6.22 11.81 -15.24
CA MET A 221 -6.66 11.60 -16.61
C MET A 221 -5.49 11.16 -17.47
N THR A 222 -5.65 10.09 -18.21
CA THR A 222 -4.70 9.66 -19.25
C THR A 222 -5.10 10.27 -20.58
N ILE A 223 -4.15 10.95 -21.21
CA ILE A 223 -4.26 11.52 -22.55
C ILE A 223 -3.10 11.08 -23.43
N PHE A 224 -3.25 11.24 -24.73
CA PHE A 224 -2.23 10.95 -25.71
C PHE A 224 -1.93 12.18 -26.56
N LEU A 225 -0.66 12.61 -26.56
CA LEU A 225 -0.21 13.78 -27.32
C LEU A 225 0.78 13.36 -28.42
N PRO A 226 0.71 13.99 -29.61
CA PRO A 226 1.68 13.78 -30.69
C PRO A 226 3.09 14.19 -30.26
N THR A 227 4.11 13.59 -30.90
CA THR A 227 5.54 13.83 -30.62
C THR A 227 5.90 15.30 -30.50
N GLY A 228 5.47 16.14 -31.43
CA GLY A 228 5.81 17.57 -31.46
C GLY A 228 5.22 18.37 -30.30
N GLN A 229 4.14 17.91 -29.66
CA GLN A 229 3.53 18.50 -28.47
C GLN A 229 4.13 17.89 -27.19
N ALA A 230 4.26 16.58 -27.14
CA ALA A 230 4.81 15.88 -25.98
C ALA A 230 6.25 16.26 -25.68
N GLY A 231 7.07 16.48 -26.71
CA GLY A 231 8.48 16.91 -26.54
C GLY A 231 8.67 18.32 -25.97
N ARG A 232 7.62 19.15 -25.96
CA ARG A 232 7.63 20.49 -25.33
C ARG A 232 7.04 20.52 -23.92
N LEU A 233 6.49 19.39 -23.48
CA LEU A 233 5.77 19.30 -22.22
C LEU A 233 6.73 18.99 -21.07
N ALA A 234 6.70 19.83 -20.03
CA ALA A 234 7.42 19.59 -18.78
C ALA A 234 6.54 18.93 -17.71
N LEU A 235 7.14 18.13 -16.83
CA LEU A 235 6.47 17.67 -15.61
C LEU A 235 6.11 18.88 -14.75
N GLY A 236 4.91 18.85 -14.14
CA GLY A 236 4.39 19.97 -13.36
C GLY A 236 3.71 21.07 -14.20
N SER A 237 3.69 20.96 -15.54
CA SER A 237 2.94 21.90 -16.40
C SER A 237 1.47 21.93 -16.00
N GLU A 238 0.87 23.12 -16.02
CA GLU A 238 -0.56 23.27 -15.76
C GLU A 238 -1.40 22.67 -16.89
N ALA A 239 -2.49 22.07 -16.50
CA ALA A 239 -3.50 21.58 -17.42
C ALA A 239 -4.91 21.81 -16.86
N ARG A 240 -5.90 21.66 -17.70
CA ARG A 240 -7.32 21.79 -17.35
C ARG A 240 -8.07 20.60 -17.94
N ILE A 241 -9.02 20.06 -17.19
CA ILE A 241 -9.92 19.00 -17.65
C ILE A 241 -11.33 19.55 -17.68
N VAL A 242 -12.00 19.31 -18.80
CA VAL A 242 -13.44 19.56 -18.98
C VAL A 242 -14.08 18.21 -19.28
N LEU A 243 -14.93 17.75 -18.37
CA LEU A 243 -15.59 16.45 -18.50
C LEU A 243 -16.79 16.55 -19.43
N ASP A 244 -17.01 15.51 -20.23
CA ASP A 244 -18.18 15.42 -21.13
C ASP A 244 -19.49 15.34 -20.33
N ALA A 245 -19.43 14.81 -19.11
CA ALA A 245 -20.61 14.69 -18.24
C ALA A 245 -21.14 16.05 -17.76
N ASP A 246 -20.27 17.05 -17.59
CA ASP A 246 -20.64 18.42 -17.24
C ASP A 246 -19.59 19.42 -17.74
N PRO A 247 -19.76 19.96 -18.93
CA PRO A 247 -18.81 20.90 -19.53
C PRO A 247 -18.76 22.27 -18.87
N SER A 248 -19.63 22.57 -17.91
CA SER A 248 -19.64 23.85 -17.20
C SER A 248 -18.49 23.98 -16.21
N TYR A 249 -17.92 22.88 -15.77
CA TYR A 249 -16.80 22.81 -14.81
C TYR A 249 -15.47 22.63 -15.51
N VAL A 250 -14.47 23.34 -15.02
CA VAL A 250 -13.08 23.28 -15.47
C VAL A 250 -12.20 22.90 -14.27
N ILE A 251 -11.69 21.68 -14.31
CA ILE A 251 -10.91 21.10 -13.22
C ILE A 251 -9.43 21.43 -13.43
N PRO A 252 -8.78 22.14 -12.51
CA PRO A 252 -7.33 22.38 -12.58
C PRO A 252 -6.57 21.09 -12.24
N VAL A 253 -5.58 20.77 -13.07
CA VAL A 253 -4.76 19.57 -12.95
C VAL A 253 -3.31 19.89 -13.33
N THR A 254 -2.40 18.99 -13.01
CA THR A 254 -0.98 19.11 -13.35
C THR A 254 -0.48 17.87 -14.07
N VAL A 255 0.50 18.06 -14.96
CA VAL A 255 1.18 16.96 -15.63
C VAL A 255 2.03 16.21 -14.62
N SER A 256 1.65 14.99 -14.27
CA SER A 256 2.37 14.13 -13.32
C SER A 256 3.32 13.15 -13.99
N PHE A 257 3.04 12.79 -15.25
CA PHE A 257 3.83 11.81 -15.98
C PHE A 257 3.78 12.07 -17.48
N VAL A 258 4.92 11.92 -18.14
CA VAL A 258 5.06 11.86 -19.61
C VAL A 258 5.84 10.61 -19.93
N ALA A 259 5.31 9.75 -20.78
CA ALA A 259 5.97 8.51 -21.18
C ALA A 259 7.28 8.82 -21.92
N ALA A 260 8.35 8.09 -21.59
CA ALA A 260 9.65 8.22 -22.28
C ALA A 260 9.63 7.56 -23.68
N GLU A 261 8.70 6.66 -23.92
CA GLU A 261 8.52 5.95 -25.18
C GLU A 261 7.13 6.20 -25.75
N ALA A 262 7.06 6.35 -27.08
CA ALA A 262 5.80 6.49 -27.78
C ALA A 262 5.04 5.16 -27.74
N GLN A 263 3.73 5.22 -27.47
CA GLN A 263 2.86 4.06 -27.62
C GLN A 263 2.37 4.04 -29.07
N PHE A 264 2.68 2.97 -29.79
CA PHE A 264 2.33 2.80 -31.17
C PHE A 264 1.50 1.54 -31.41
N THR A 265 0.48 1.66 -32.27
CA THR A 265 -0.15 0.51 -32.90
C THR A 265 0.72 0.04 -34.07
N PRO A 266 1.11 -1.23 -34.12
CA PRO A 266 2.26 -1.67 -34.88
C PRO A 266 2.00 -1.69 -36.38
N LYS A 267 2.67 -0.84 -37.10
CA LYS A 267 3.14 -1.05 -38.48
C LYS A 267 4.38 -0.22 -38.65
N THR A 268 5.40 -0.78 -39.28
CA THR A 268 6.73 -0.22 -39.50
C THR A 268 6.76 1.31 -39.69
N VAL A 269 7.50 2.01 -38.84
CA VAL A 269 7.62 3.50 -38.86
C VAL A 269 8.70 3.86 -39.86
N GLU A 270 8.36 4.02 -41.14
CA GLU A 270 9.34 4.30 -42.20
C GLU A 270 9.25 5.72 -42.78
N THR A 271 8.12 6.40 -42.62
CA THR A 271 7.90 7.75 -43.19
C THR A 271 7.86 8.85 -42.14
N ALA A 272 8.10 10.12 -42.55
CA ALA A 272 7.97 11.27 -41.67
C ALA A 272 6.52 11.43 -41.16
N GLU A 273 5.53 11.15 -42.03
CA GLU A 273 4.11 11.24 -41.67
C GLU A 273 3.67 10.18 -40.65
N GLU A 274 4.30 8.99 -40.66
CA GLU A 274 4.04 7.97 -39.65
C GLU A 274 4.68 8.31 -38.31
N ARG A 275 5.84 8.99 -38.30
CA ARG A 275 6.47 9.48 -37.06
C ARG A 275 5.66 10.58 -36.39
N GLU A 276 4.96 11.42 -37.15
CA GLU A 276 4.06 12.45 -36.58
C GLU A 276 2.84 11.83 -35.89
N LYS A 277 2.45 10.62 -36.26
CA LYS A 277 1.34 9.86 -35.62
C LYS A 277 1.73 9.16 -34.33
N LEU A 278 3.02 9.17 -33.96
CA LEU A 278 3.46 8.62 -32.67
C LEU A 278 2.87 9.44 -31.52
N MET A 279 2.20 8.74 -30.61
CA MET A 279 1.53 9.34 -29.47
C MET A 279 2.25 8.98 -28.16
N TYR A 280 2.45 9.97 -27.33
CA TYR A 280 3.01 9.79 -25.99
C TYR A 280 1.89 9.84 -24.97
N ARG A 281 1.88 8.87 -24.07
CA ARG A 281 0.97 8.85 -22.93
C ARG A 281 1.37 9.89 -21.90
N VAL A 282 0.43 10.73 -21.51
CA VAL A 282 0.59 11.75 -20.49
C VAL A 282 -0.46 11.53 -19.42
N LYS A 283 -0.08 11.57 -18.14
CA LYS A 283 -1.00 11.55 -17.02
C LYS A 283 -1.12 12.94 -16.42
N LEU A 284 -2.36 13.34 -16.20
CA LEU A 284 -2.74 14.60 -15.58
C LEU A 284 -3.35 14.30 -14.21
N ALA A 285 -2.62 14.60 -13.14
CA ALA A 285 -3.07 14.35 -11.77
C ALA A 285 -3.98 15.49 -11.26
N ILE A 286 -5.04 15.10 -10.58
CA ILE A 286 -5.92 16.01 -9.86
C ILE A 286 -5.33 16.23 -8.46
N ASP A 287 -5.39 17.46 -7.95
CA ASP A 287 -4.88 17.79 -6.62
C ASP A 287 -5.60 16.95 -5.54
N PRO A 288 -4.88 16.25 -4.65
CA PRO A 288 -5.48 15.46 -3.58
C PRO A 288 -6.47 16.23 -2.69
N LYS A 289 -6.24 17.54 -2.47
CA LYS A 289 -7.18 18.37 -1.71
C LYS A 289 -8.53 18.54 -2.41
N LEU A 290 -8.53 18.64 -3.74
CA LEU A 290 -9.75 18.67 -4.52
C LEU A 290 -10.46 17.32 -4.45
N LEU A 291 -9.71 16.22 -4.54
CA LEU A 291 -10.27 14.87 -4.45
C LEU A 291 -10.94 14.62 -3.09
N GLU A 292 -10.34 15.08 -2.00
CA GLU A 292 -10.93 14.98 -0.66
C GLU A 292 -12.25 15.75 -0.57
N THR A 293 -12.26 16.99 -1.08
CA THR A 293 -13.45 17.85 -1.07
C THR A 293 -14.59 17.29 -1.92
N TYR A 294 -14.28 16.76 -3.11
CA TYR A 294 -15.25 16.29 -4.10
C TYR A 294 -15.36 14.76 -4.17
N ARG A 295 -14.88 14.00 -3.17
CA ARG A 295 -14.81 12.53 -3.17
C ARG A 295 -16.12 11.82 -3.51
N LYS A 296 -17.27 12.43 -3.19
CA LYS A 296 -18.60 11.86 -3.51
C LYS A 296 -18.92 11.88 -5.02
N TYR A 297 -18.31 12.79 -5.75
CA TYR A 297 -18.57 13.02 -7.18
C TYR A 297 -17.54 12.32 -8.08
N VAL A 298 -16.39 11.92 -7.52
CA VAL A 298 -15.34 11.22 -8.27
C VAL A 298 -15.86 9.87 -8.76
N LYS A 299 -15.76 9.66 -10.08
CA LYS A 299 -16.11 8.41 -10.76
C LYS A 299 -15.00 8.07 -11.76
N ALA A 300 -14.57 6.82 -11.77
CA ALA A 300 -13.69 6.29 -12.80
C ALA A 300 -14.44 6.15 -14.14
N GLY A 301 -13.70 6.25 -15.23
CA GLY A 301 -14.23 6.02 -16.57
C GLY A 301 -14.88 7.22 -17.24
N LEU A 302 -15.04 8.37 -16.56
CA LEU A 302 -15.55 9.58 -17.18
C LEU A 302 -14.59 10.05 -18.27
N THR A 303 -15.15 10.41 -19.45
CA THR A 303 -14.42 10.98 -20.57
C THR A 303 -14.47 12.49 -20.54
N GLY A 304 -13.54 13.12 -21.24
CA GLY A 304 -13.50 14.57 -21.39
C GLY A 304 -12.31 15.05 -22.20
N ASN A 305 -12.22 16.35 -22.34
CA ASN A 305 -11.13 17.02 -23.02
C ASN A 305 -10.14 17.57 -21.99
N ALA A 306 -8.87 17.27 -22.18
CA ALA A 306 -7.80 17.89 -21.45
C ALA A 306 -7.13 18.97 -22.31
N TYR A 307 -6.80 20.06 -21.67
CA TYR A 307 -6.05 21.20 -22.24
C TYR A 307 -4.76 21.36 -21.44
N VAL A 308 -3.63 21.29 -22.12
CA VAL A 308 -2.31 21.30 -21.48
C VAL A 308 -1.53 22.51 -21.97
N ARG A 309 -0.93 23.26 -21.04
CA ARG A 309 -0.09 24.42 -21.36
C ARG A 309 1.31 23.96 -21.73
N LEU A 310 1.68 24.13 -23.01
CA LEU A 310 3.01 23.81 -23.55
C LEU A 310 4.01 24.98 -23.41
N ASP A 311 3.49 26.20 -23.38
CA ASP A 311 4.26 27.42 -23.24
C ASP A 311 3.93 28.07 -21.90
N PRO A 312 4.90 28.22 -20.98
CA PRO A 312 4.67 28.83 -19.67
C PRO A 312 4.10 30.25 -19.71
N ASP A 313 4.41 31.03 -20.77
CA ASP A 313 3.96 32.40 -20.93
C ASP A 313 2.56 32.51 -21.58
N ALA A 314 1.98 31.40 -22.03
CA ALA A 314 0.67 31.44 -22.64
C ALA A 314 -0.44 31.71 -21.59
N ILE A 315 -1.30 32.67 -21.91
CA ILE A 315 -2.43 33.07 -21.03
C ILE A 315 -3.63 32.16 -21.32
N TRP A 316 -4.22 31.62 -20.27
CA TRP A 316 -5.39 30.77 -20.38
C TRP A 316 -6.58 31.52 -20.97
N PRO A 317 -7.30 30.93 -21.93
CA PRO A 317 -8.56 31.48 -22.43
C PRO A 317 -9.59 31.56 -21.29
N ALA A 318 -10.43 32.57 -21.27
CA ALA A 318 -11.43 32.81 -20.22
C ALA A 318 -12.41 31.63 -20.02
N HIS A 319 -12.72 30.89 -21.08
CA HIS A 319 -13.59 29.70 -20.97
C HIS A 319 -12.92 28.49 -20.30
N LEU A 320 -11.59 28.50 -20.15
CA LEU A 320 -10.81 27.46 -19.45
C LEU A 320 -10.32 27.92 -18.07
N GLU A 321 -10.81 29.02 -17.54
CA GLU A 321 -10.55 29.40 -16.14
C GLU A 321 -11.17 28.36 -15.20
N PRO A 322 -10.46 27.98 -14.10
CA PRO A 322 -10.95 26.98 -13.17
C PRO A 322 -12.33 27.33 -12.63
N ARG A 323 -13.25 26.40 -12.77
CA ARG A 323 -14.60 26.46 -12.21
C ARG A 323 -14.96 25.11 -11.64
N LEU A 324 -15.23 25.08 -10.36
CA LEU A 324 -15.61 23.87 -9.62
C LEU A 324 -17.05 24.01 -9.15
N PRO A 325 -17.77 22.91 -8.95
CA PRO A 325 -19.10 22.94 -8.37
C PRO A 325 -19.06 23.48 -6.93
N ASP A 326 -20.12 24.20 -6.54
CA ASP A 326 -20.30 24.58 -5.14
C ASP A 326 -20.42 23.29 -4.31
N VAL A 327 -19.62 23.20 -3.25
CA VAL A 327 -19.72 22.06 -2.32
C VAL A 327 -20.97 22.25 -1.49
N PRO A 328 -21.99 21.38 -1.59
CA PRO A 328 -23.10 21.44 -0.66
C PRO A 328 -22.56 21.17 0.75
N SER A 329 -22.76 22.12 1.63
CA SER A 329 -22.45 22.07 3.07
C SER A 329 -23.10 20.89 3.77
#